data_39e9105b476a7c6ad3706208953ea539
#
_entry.id   39e9105b476a7c6ad3706208953ea539
#
_cell.length_a   1.000
_cell.length_b   1.000
_cell.length_c   1.000
_cell.angle_alpha   90.00
_cell.angle_beta   90.00
_cell.angle_gamma   90.00
#
_symmetry.space_group_name_H-M   'P 1'
#
loop_
_entity.id
_entity.type
_entity.pdbx_description
1 polymer ?
#
loop_
_entity_poly.entity_id
_entity_poly.type
_entity_poly.pdbx_seq_one_letter_code
_entity_poly.pdbx_strand_id
1 'polypeptide(L)'
;EYTVEFGDNTELLKLYKYKDLSEIPYRVKFPLTAKPKTFLKLLVDNMNLRDSGWSVGACIDTVEKALSFNHEYCYDVLCRFASEWGTEWEVEDKTINLCRVEKFKSSPLPLSYGKGNGIKPGTGRANQGDKKPVSLLYVQGGERNIDYSKYKSKSLLLPISQELEYEGRRYVTDAHGMYIVRVGSTPDIIREDSF
;
A
#
# COMPACT_ATOMS: atom_id res chain seq x y z
N GLU A 1 -5.57 -15.72 29.63
CA GLU A 1 -4.89 -14.46 29.31
C GLU A 1 -5.30 -14.06 27.91
N TYR A 2 -5.79 -12.82 27.74
CA TYR A 2 -6.21 -12.30 26.44
C TYR A 2 -5.20 -11.24 26.01
N THR A 3 -4.66 -11.36 24.79
CA THR A 3 -3.84 -10.32 24.19
C THR A 3 -4.70 -9.52 23.24
N VAL A 4 -4.79 -8.21 23.45
CA VAL A 4 -5.51 -7.28 22.55
C VAL A 4 -4.48 -6.44 21.83
N GLU A 5 -4.48 -6.55 20.49
CA GLU A 5 -3.63 -5.76 19.62
C GLU A 5 -4.44 -4.57 19.08
N PHE A 6 -3.87 -3.38 19.21
CA PHE A 6 -4.43 -2.15 18.66
C PHE A 6 -3.55 -1.69 17.49
N GLY A 7 -4.16 -1.44 16.33
CA GLY A 7 -3.54 -0.80 15.19
C GLY A 7 -4.37 0.40 14.76
N ASP A 8 -3.71 1.40 14.22
CA ASP A 8 -4.39 2.52 13.56
C ASP A 8 -4.59 2.22 12.06
N ASN A 9 -5.24 3.13 11.35
CA ASN A 9 -5.49 2.98 9.92
C ASN A 9 -4.20 2.92 9.07
N THR A 10 -3.05 3.33 9.62
CA THR A 10 -1.74 3.23 8.95
C THR A 10 -1.37 1.78 8.64
N GLU A 11 -1.82 0.82 9.46
CA GLU A 11 -1.58 -0.61 9.20
C GLU A 11 -2.25 -1.10 7.91
N LEU A 12 -3.37 -0.49 7.49
CA LEU A 12 -4.04 -0.83 6.24
C LEU A 12 -3.18 -0.48 5.01
N LEU A 13 -2.36 0.57 5.08
CA LEU A 13 -1.44 0.94 4.01
C LEU A 13 -0.40 -0.17 3.71
N LYS A 14 -0.10 -1.03 4.67
CA LYS A 14 0.82 -2.16 4.52
C LYS A 14 0.19 -3.38 3.87
N LEU A 15 -1.11 -3.35 3.61
CA LEU A 15 -1.88 -4.47 3.05
C LEU A 15 -2.13 -4.32 1.55
N TYR A 16 -2.10 -3.10 1.02
CA TYR A 16 -2.50 -2.80 -0.35
C TYR A 16 -1.33 -2.32 -1.20
N LYS A 17 -1.26 -2.84 -2.44
CA LYS A 17 -0.23 -2.46 -3.41
C LYS A 17 -0.55 -1.13 -4.07
N TYR A 18 0.50 -0.36 -4.35
CA TYR A 18 0.42 0.87 -5.14
C TYR A 18 0.43 0.52 -6.63
N LYS A 19 -0.64 0.86 -7.33
CA LYS A 19 -0.92 0.46 -8.71
C LYS A 19 -1.26 1.67 -9.57
N ASP A 20 -0.91 1.59 -10.84
CA ASP A 20 -1.46 2.47 -11.88
C ASP A 20 -2.90 2.02 -12.20
N LEU A 21 -3.83 2.91 -11.98
CA LEU A 21 -5.27 2.67 -12.17
C LEU A 21 -5.80 3.24 -13.48
N SER A 22 -4.93 3.77 -14.34
CA SER A 22 -5.32 4.45 -15.59
C SER A 22 -5.97 3.53 -16.62
N GLU A 23 -5.57 2.26 -16.62
CA GLU A 23 -6.06 1.24 -17.56
C GLU A 23 -6.27 -0.09 -16.85
N ILE A 24 -7.20 -0.89 -17.33
CA ILE A 24 -7.37 -2.28 -16.89
C ILE A 24 -6.68 -3.19 -17.94
N PRO A 25 -5.81 -4.11 -17.53
CA PRO A 25 -5.45 -4.50 -16.16
C PRO A 25 -4.53 -3.47 -15.46
N TYR A 26 -4.73 -3.28 -14.15
CA TYR A 26 -3.89 -2.41 -13.34
C TYR A 26 -2.44 -2.88 -13.32
N ARG A 27 -1.50 -1.94 -13.32
CA ARG A 27 -0.07 -2.25 -13.33
C ARG A 27 0.56 -1.97 -11.97
N VAL A 28 1.26 -2.96 -11.44
CA VAL A 28 2.04 -2.83 -10.18
C VAL A 28 3.49 -2.40 -10.45
N LYS A 29 3.90 -2.39 -11.73
CA LYS A 29 5.20 -1.89 -12.19
C LYS A 29 4.98 -0.82 -13.24
N PHE A 30 5.30 0.43 -12.92
CA PHE A 30 5.06 1.57 -13.82
C PHE A 30 5.92 2.78 -13.45
N PRO A 31 6.31 3.62 -14.42
CA PRO A 31 6.84 4.95 -14.17
C PRO A 31 5.70 5.98 -14.11
N LEU A 32 5.86 7.01 -13.32
CA LEU A 32 4.96 8.16 -13.27
C LEU A 32 5.76 9.44 -13.06
N THR A 33 5.49 10.46 -13.86
CA THR A 33 6.02 11.82 -13.66
C THR A 33 4.87 12.73 -13.28
N ALA A 34 4.92 13.27 -12.07
CA ALA A 34 3.84 14.08 -11.54
C ALA A 34 4.29 14.97 -10.36
N LYS A 35 3.40 15.85 -9.91
CA LYS A 35 3.49 16.59 -8.66
C LYS A 35 3.11 15.71 -7.45
N PRO A 36 3.56 16.04 -6.23
CA PRO A 36 3.26 15.29 -5.00
C PRO A 36 1.77 14.97 -4.82
N LYS A 37 0.91 15.94 -5.06
CA LYS A 37 -0.55 15.78 -4.92
C LYS A 37 -1.14 14.72 -5.83
N THR A 38 -0.61 14.57 -7.05
CA THR A 38 -1.06 13.53 -8.00
C THR A 38 -0.66 12.13 -7.52
N PHE A 39 0.57 11.97 -7.03
CA PHE A 39 1.03 10.73 -6.42
C PHE A 39 0.21 10.34 -5.21
N LEU A 40 -0.05 11.32 -4.32
CA LEU A 40 -0.85 11.10 -3.11
C LEU A 40 -2.30 10.75 -3.45
N LYS A 41 -2.88 11.40 -4.48
CA LYS A 41 -4.22 11.07 -4.98
C LYS A 41 -4.27 9.63 -5.49
N LEU A 42 -3.32 9.20 -6.30
CA LEU A 42 -3.25 7.82 -6.78
C LEU A 42 -3.14 6.82 -5.62
N LEU A 43 -2.40 7.16 -4.55
CA LEU A 43 -2.31 6.32 -3.36
C LEU A 43 -3.67 6.19 -2.67
N VAL A 44 -4.37 7.30 -2.46
CA VAL A 44 -5.72 7.32 -1.89
C VAL A 44 -6.71 6.54 -2.76
N ASP A 45 -6.63 6.69 -4.08
CA ASP A 45 -7.47 5.94 -5.02
C ASP A 45 -7.21 4.42 -4.91
N ASN A 46 -5.96 4.00 -4.72
CA ASN A 46 -5.61 2.59 -4.46
C ASN A 46 -6.17 2.08 -3.14
N MET A 47 -6.11 2.88 -2.07
CA MET A 47 -6.72 2.52 -0.78
C MET A 47 -8.24 2.35 -0.92
N ASN A 48 -8.90 3.28 -1.59
CA ASN A 48 -10.35 3.28 -1.80
C ASN A 48 -10.87 2.10 -2.64
N LEU A 49 -10.03 1.41 -3.39
CA LEU A 49 -10.42 0.18 -4.09
C LEU A 49 -10.82 -0.95 -3.13
N ARG A 50 -10.29 -0.96 -1.92
CA ARG A 50 -10.45 -2.05 -0.96
C ARG A 50 -11.10 -1.62 0.35
N ASP A 51 -10.82 -0.41 0.76
CA ASP A 51 -11.31 0.18 2.00
C ASP A 51 -11.71 1.64 1.75
N SER A 52 -12.98 1.91 1.67
CA SER A 52 -13.51 3.23 1.30
C SER A 52 -13.34 4.28 2.39
N GLY A 53 -13.42 5.55 1.99
CA GLY A 53 -13.40 6.69 2.88
C GLY A 53 -12.05 7.39 3.02
N TRP A 54 -11.02 6.92 2.32
CA TRP A 54 -9.73 7.59 2.29
C TRP A 54 -9.78 8.90 1.50
N SER A 55 -9.06 9.90 1.97
CA SER A 55 -9.00 11.23 1.36
C SER A 55 -7.59 11.81 1.40
N VAL A 56 -7.35 12.75 0.48
CA VAL A 56 -6.12 13.54 0.45
C VAL A 56 -6.32 14.77 1.34
N GLY A 57 -5.47 14.90 2.35
CA GLY A 57 -5.42 16.06 3.23
C GLY A 57 -4.46 17.14 2.74
N ALA A 58 -3.71 17.73 3.67
CA ALA A 58 -2.67 18.70 3.35
C ALA A 58 -1.54 18.04 2.54
N CYS A 59 -1.12 18.69 1.47
CA CYS A 59 -0.03 18.20 0.62
C CYS A 59 0.87 19.36 0.20
N ILE A 60 2.18 19.13 0.25
CA ILE A 60 3.14 20.10 -0.28
C ILE A 60 2.90 20.37 -1.76
N ASP A 61 3.05 21.60 -2.20
CA ASP A 61 3.07 21.96 -3.62
C ASP A 61 4.50 22.31 -4.02
N THR A 62 5.09 21.44 -4.82
CA THR A 62 6.47 21.58 -5.30
C THR A 62 6.60 20.98 -6.70
N VAL A 63 7.83 20.97 -7.23
CA VAL A 63 8.13 20.50 -8.57
C VAL A 63 7.74 19.02 -8.76
N GLU A 64 7.38 18.69 -9.98
CA GLU A 64 7.16 17.31 -10.38
C GLU A 64 8.46 16.49 -10.35
N LYS A 65 8.32 15.21 -10.11
CA LYS A 65 9.40 14.23 -10.17
C LYS A 65 8.98 13.02 -11.00
N ALA A 66 9.95 12.40 -11.65
CA ALA A 66 9.77 11.11 -12.30
C ALA A 66 10.15 10.00 -11.32
N LEU A 67 9.20 9.17 -10.93
CA LEU A 67 9.39 8.03 -10.05
C LEU A 67 8.97 6.74 -10.75
N SER A 68 9.66 5.65 -10.47
CA SER A 68 9.31 4.31 -10.95
C SER A 68 8.92 3.43 -9.76
N PHE A 69 7.84 2.72 -9.90
CA PHE A 69 7.28 1.83 -8.89
C PHE A 69 7.41 0.39 -9.35
N ASN A 70 7.66 -0.51 -8.41
CA ASN A 70 7.87 -1.94 -8.68
C ASN A 70 7.35 -2.77 -7.51
N HIS A 71 6.07 -3.14 -7.56
CA HIS A 71 5.43 -4.01 -6.56
C HIS A 71 5.43 -3.49 -5.11
N GLU A 72 5.51 -2.18 -4.92
CA GLU A 72 5.59 -1.54 -3.59
C GLU A 72 4.21 -1.49 -2.92
N TYR A 73 4.19 -1.56 -1.58
CA TYR A 73 2.98 -1.29 -0.79
C TYR A 73 2.74 0.20 -0.63
N CYS A 74 1.49 0.59 -0.43
CA CYS A 74 1.12 2.00 -0.22
C CYS A 74 1.88 2.64 0.94
N TYR A 75 2.18 1.88 2.00
CA TYR A 75 2.99 2.37 3.13
C TYR A 75 4.41 2.73 2.70
N ASP A 76 5.09 1.83 1.98
CA ASP A 76 6.48 2.04 1.54
C ASP A 76 6.57 3.22 0.57
N VAL A 77 5.58 3.32 -0.33
CA VAL A 77 5.47 4.43 -1.27
C VAL A 77 5.25 5.77 -0.55
N LEU A 78 4.42 5.81 0.50
CA LEU A 78 4.20 7.03 1.29
C LEU A 78 5.47 7.45 2.03
N CYS A 79 6.20 6.51 2.63
CA CYS A 79 7.51 6.77 3.23
C CYS A 79 8.52 7.31 2.20
N ARG A 80 8.52 6.74 1.01
CA ARG A 80 9.36 7.19 -0.10
C ARG A 80 8.99 8.59 -0.56
N PHE A 81 7.72 8.96 -0.63
CA PHE A 81 7.31 10.34 -0.96
C PHE A 81 7.85 11.34 0.04
N ALA A 82 7.75 11.05 1.34
CA ALA A 82 8.33 11.91 2.37
C ALA A 82 9.83 12.10 2.18
N SER A 83 10.56 11.02 1.90
CA SER A 83 12.00 11.06 1.63
C SER A 83 12.34 11.84 0.37
N GLU A 84 11.62 11.61 -0.74
CA GLU A 84 11.86 12.26 -2.03
C GLU A 84 11.70 13.77 -1.99
N TRP A 85 10.74 14.26 -1.23
CA TRP A 85 10.48 15.70 -1.11
C TRP A 85 10.98 16.32 0.20
N GLY A 86 11.69 15.56 1.04
CA GLY A 86 12.24 16.05 2.31
C GLY A 86 11.16 16.58 3.26
N THR A 87 10.05 15.89 3.34
CA THR A 87 8.88 16.23 4.15
C THR A 87 8.48 15.09 5.09
N GLU A 88 7.38 15.23 5.76
CA GLU A 88 6.79 14.24 6.66
C GLU A 88 5.43 13.79 6.12
N TRP A 89 4.89 12.73 6.67
CA TRP A 89 3.54 12.29 6.39
C TRP A 89 2.81 11.89 7.67
N GLU A 90 1.51 11.99 7.63
CA GLU A 90 0.63 11.61 8.72
C GLU A 90 -0.68 11.06 8.18
N VAL A 91 -1.27 10.13 8.91
CA VAL A 91 -2.62 9.63 8.67
C VAL A 91 -3.49 10.02 9.87
N GLU A 92 -4.50 10.85 9.63
CA GLU A 92 -5.55 11.16 10.60
C GLU A 92 -6.84 10.49 10.16
N ASP A 93 -7.30 9.52 10.93
CA ASP A 93 -8.38 8.62 10.54
C ASP A 93 -8.08 7.95 9.18
N LYS A 94 -8.68 8.42 8.11
CA LYS A 94 -8.42 7.99 6.72
C LYS A 94 -7.98 9.14 5.81
N THR A 95 -7.55 10.25 6.40
CA THR A 95 -7.01 11.40 5.67
C THR A 95 -5.49 11.34 5.68
N ILE A 96 -4.87 11.33 4.50
CA ILE A 96 -3.41 11.26 4.37
C ILE A 96 -2.87 12.66 4.10
N ASN A 97 -2.01 13.14 5.00
CA ASN A 97 -1.28 14.38 4.89
C ASN A 97 0.18 14.09 4.44
N LEU A 98 0.68 14.85 3.47
CA LEU A 98 2.08 14.81 3.02
C LEU A 98 2.66 16.22 3.15
N CYS A 99 3.02 16.60 4.34
CA CYS A 99 3.57 17.91 4.69
C CYS A 99 4.27 17.81 6.04
N ARG A 100 4.92 18.88 6.48
CA ARG A 100 5.46 18.92 7.84
C ARG A 100 4.32 18.93 8.87
N VAL A 101 4.41 18.01 9.81
CA VAL A 101 3.41 17.84 10.88
C VAL A 101 3.93 18.54 12.13
N GLU A 102 3.50 19.78 12.35
CA GLU A 102 3.98 20.60 13.47
C GLU A 102 2.87 20.88 14.49
N LYS A 103 2.12 19.85 14.91
CA LYS A 103 0.95 20.00 15.79
C LYS A 103 1.25 20.65 17.15
N PHE A 104 2.46 20.48 17.70
CA PHE A 104 2.83 20.93 19.04
C PHE A 104 3.97 21.95 19.05
N LYS A 105 4.21 22.65 17.93
CA LYS A 105 5.30 23.61 17.78
C LYS A 105 5.27 24.72 18.83
N SER A 106 4.07 25.19 19.16
CA SER A 106 3.87 26.28 20.16
C SER A 106 3.81 25.78 21.61
N SER A 107 3.61 24.47 21.82
CA SER A 107 3.49 23.88 23.15
C SER A 107 4.04 22.45 23.14
N PRO A 108 5.35 22.27 23.01
CA PRO A 108 5.94 20.94 22.98
C PRO A 108 5.66 20.20 24.30
N LEU A 109 5.27 18.93 24.19
CA LEU A 109 5.13 18.08 25.37
C LEU A 109 6.50 17.73 25.94
N PRO A 110 6.85 18.15 27.18
CA PRO A 110 8.13 17.82 27.75
C PRO A 110 8.19 16.33 28.10
N LEU A 111 9.03 15.58 27.43
CA LEU A 111 9.29 14.17 27.72
C LEU A 111 10.68 14.03 28.31
N SER A 112 10.80 13.38 29.44
CA SER A 112 12.08 13.02 30.04
C SER A 112 12.08 11.55 30.50
N TYR A 113 13.28 11.02 30.71
CA TYR A 113 13.44 9.65 31.14
C TYR A 113 13.06 9.49 32.61
N GLY A 114 12.28 8.45 32.94
CA GLY A 114 11.93 8.09 34.32
C GLY A 114 10.43 7.92 34.55
N LYS A 115 10.12 7.38 35.74
CA LYS A 115 8.72 7.11 36.14
C LYS A 115 7.94 8.43 36.27
N GLY A 116 6.85 8.54 35.53
CA GLY A 116 6.00 9.74 35.51
C GLY A 116 6.41 10.82 34.51
N ASN A 117 7.53 10.65 33.79
CA ASN A 117 8.08 11.65 32.87
C ASN A 117 7.83 11.33 31.39
N GLY A 118 6.95 10.37 31.10
CA GLY A 118 6.53 10.01 29.73
C GLY A 118 7.35 8.88 29.08
N ILE A 119 8.65 8.75 29.38
CA ILE A 119 9.49 7.71 28.77
C ILE A 119 9.84 6.65 29.82
N LYS A 120 9.44 5.40 29.58
CA LYS A 120 9.78 4.25 30.43
C LYS A 120 10.95 3.45 29.84
N PRO A 121 11.84 2.87 30.71
CA PRO A 121 12.83 1.90 30.27
C PRO A 121 12.15 0.69 29.61
N GLY A 122 12.75 0.16 28.57
CA GLY A 122 12.23 -1.03 27.89
C GLY A 122 11.09 -0.75 26.90
N THR A 123 10.74 0.51 26.64
CA THR A 123 9.84 0.86 25.55
C THR A 123 10.55 0.59 24.22
N GLY A 124 10.04 -0.34 23.45
CA GLY A 124 10.60 -0.76 22.17
C GLY A 124 9.50 -1.19 21.21
N ARG A 125 9.86 -1.31 19.95
CA ARG A 125 8.98 -1.82 18.92
C ARG A 125 9.05 -3.35 18.93
N ALA A 126 7.94 -4.02 19.20
CA ALA A 126 7.83 -5.47 19.01
C ALA A 126 7.49 -5.76 17.54
N ASN A 127 8.21 -6.72 16.94
CA ASN A 127 7.80 -7.25 15.63
C ASN A 127 6.63 -8.21 15.86
N GLN A 128 5.52 -7.99 15.17
CA GLN A 128 4.44 -8.95 15.13
C GLN A 128 4.89 -10.19 14.34
N GLY A 129 4.82 -11.37 14.98
CA GLY A 129 5.34 -12.62 14.45
C GLY A 129 4.60 -13.14 13.21
N ASP A 130 3.29 -13.01 13.16
CA ASP A 130 2.49 -13.65 12.12
C ASP A 130 1.97 -12.63 11.10
N LYS A 131 2.48 -12.74 9.88
CA LYS A 131 1.91 -12.02 8.73
C LYS A 131 0.53 -12.57 8.42
N LYS A 132 -0.46 -11.71 8.27
CA LYS A 132 -1.80 -12.12 7.79
C LYS A 132 -1.68 -12.87 6.47
N PRO A 133 -2.45 -13.94 6.25
CA PRO A 133 -2.40 -14.70 5.02
C PRO A 133 -2.78 -13.81 3.82
N VAL A 134 -2.08 -13.99 2.71
CA VAL A 134 -2.36 -13.28 1.46
C VAL A 134 -3.71 -13.74 0.92
N SER A 135 -4.60 -12.82 0.60
CA SER A 135 -5.92 -13.07 0.04
C SER A 135 -5.99 -12.81 -1.46
N LEU A 136 -5.21 -11.86 -1.94
CA LEU A 136 -5.11 -11.48 -3.34
C LEU A 136 -3.65 -11.44 -3.77
N LEU A 137 -3.31 -12.17 -4.82
CA LEU A 137 -1.97 -12.17 -5.40
C LEU A 137 -2.02 -11.63 -6.83
N TYR A 138 -1.38 -10.47 -7.05
CA TYR A 138 -1.18 -9.91 -8.38
C TYR A 138 0.01 -10.60 -9.05
N VAL A 139 -0.22 -11.17 -10.24
CA VAL A 139 0.83 -11.82 -11.04
C VAL A 139 1.03 -11.05 -12.32
N GLN A 140 2.23 -10.54 -12.52
CA GLN A 140 2.60 -9.79 -13.69
C GLN A 140 3.92 -10.31 -14.25
N GLY A 141 3.89 -10.85 -15.46
CA GLY A 141 5.09 -11.31 -16.17
C GLY A 141 5.97 -10.16 -16.66
N GLY A 142 7.10 -10.52 -17.26
CA GLY A 142 8.00 -9.56 -17.89
C GLY A 142 7.37 -8.86 -19.08
N GLU A 143 7.92 -7.70 -19.46
CA GLU A 143 7.41 -6.86 -20.56
C GLU A 143 8.26 -6.96 -21.82
N ARG A 144 9.40 -7.68 -21.80
CA ARG A 144 10.30 -7.79 -22.94
C ARG A 144 9.78 -8.78 -23.96
N ASN A 145 9.83 -8.39 -25.25
CA ASN A 145 9.46 -9.23 -26.41
C ASN A 145 8.00 -9.71 -26.39
N ILE A 146 7.09 -8.92 -25.81
CA ILE A 146 5.67 -9.21 -25.82
C ILE A 146 5.05 -8.61 -27.08
N ASP A 147 4.37 -9.44 -27.86
CA ASP A 147 3.57 -9.01 -28.98
C ASP A 147 2.22 -8.48 -28.49
N TYR A 148 2.13 -7.15 -28.35
CA TYR A 148 0.92 -6.47 -27.89
C TYR A 148 -0.31 -6.72 -28.76
N SER A 149 -0.10 -6.97 -30.07
CA SER A 149 -1.19 -7.25 -31.00
C SER A 149 -1.87 -8.58 -30.66
N LYS A 150 -1.08 -9.54 -30.17
CA LYS A 150 -1.54 -10.89 -29.79
C LYS A 150 -2.13 -10.94 -28.40
N TYR A 151 -1.48 -10.30 -27.42
CA TYR A 151 -1.84 -10.45 -26.01
C TYR A 151 -2.71 -9.31 -25.48
N LYS A 152 -2.85 -8.20 -26.20
CA LYS A 152 -3.63 -7.01 -25.82
C LYS A 152 -3.24 -6.42 -24.46
N SER A 153 -2.03 -6.71 -23.99
CA SER A 153 -1.50 -6.24 -22.71
C SER A 153 -0.02 -5.95 -22.82
N LYS A 154 0.48 -4.99 -22.04
CA LYS A 154 1.91 -4.64 -21.96
C LYS A 154 2.73 -5.64 -21.16
N SER A 155 2.10 -6.58 -20.49
CA SER A 155 2.75 -7.66 -19.73
C SER A 155 1.94 -8.95 -19.87
N LEU A 156 2.61 -10.07 -19.65
CA LEU A 156 1.94 -11.37 -19.61
C LEU A 156 1.06 -11.46 -18.35
N LEU A 157 -0.18 -11.86 -18.56
CA LEU A 157 -1.18 -12.05 -17.51
C LEU A 157 -1.49 -13.54 -17.37
N LEU A 158 -2.13 -13.89 -16.27
CA LEU A 158 -2.63 -15.24 -16.05
C LEU A 158 -3.78 -15.58 -17.01
N PRO A 159 -4.02 -16.87 -17.29
CA PRO A 159 -5.26 -17.31 -17.93
C PRO A 159 -6.47 -16.85 -17.12
N ILE A 160 -7.47 -16.30 -17.80
CA ILE A 160 -8.66 -15.74 -17.14
C ILE A 160 -9.58 -16.82 -16.62
N SER A 161 -10.23 -16.57 -15.49
CA SER A 161 -11.32 -17.39 -14.91
C SER A 161 -10.97 -18.88 -14.76
N GLN A 162 -9.71 -19.19 -14.42
CA GLN A 162 -9.26 -20.56 -14.20
C GLN A 162 -9.06 -20.87 -12.73
N GLU A 163 -9.34 -22.11 -12.34
CA GLU A 163 -8.97 -22.64 -11.03
C GLU A 163 -7.53 -23.16 -11.05
N LEU A 164 -6.79 -22.83 -10.00
CA LEU A 164 -5.43 -23.26 -9.75
C LEU A 164 -5.35 -23.91 -8.38
N GLU A 165 -4.53 -24.95 -8.24
CA GLU A 165 -4.23 -25.55 -6.94
C GLU A 165 -2.74 -25.39 -6.63
N TYR A 166 -2.44 -24.87 -5.44
CA TYR A 166 -1.08 -24.71 -4.95
C TYR A 166 -1.03 -25.02 -3.45
N GLU A 167 -0.14 -25.89 -3.05
CA GLU A 167 0.03 -26.33 -1.65
C GLU A 167 -1.28 -26.79 -0.97
N GLY A 168 -2.11 -27.53 -1.70
CA GLY A 168 -3.40 -28.02 -1.19
C GLY A 168 -4.46 -26.94 -1.00
N ARG A 169 -4.25 -25.77 -1.57
CA ARG A 169 -5.19 -24.63 -1.53
C ARG A 169 -5.65 -24.28 -2.93
N ARG A 170 -6.93 -23.99 -3.06
CA ARG A 170 -7.54 -23.60 -4.33
C ARG A 170 -7.54 -22.10 -4.50
N TYR A 171 -7.24 -21.66 -5.70
CA TYR A 171 -7.23 -20.26 -6.12
C TYR A 171 -8.02 -20.13 -7.42
N VAL A 172 -8.60 -18.95 -7.64
CA VAL A 172 -9.29 -18.61 -8.89
C VAL A 172 -8.68 -17.35 -9.46
N THR A 173 -8.38 -17.34 -10.76
CA THR A 173 -7.94 -16.14 -11.48
C THR A 173 -9.13 -15.21 -11.73
N ASP A 174 -8.90 -13.90 -11.68
CA ASP A 174 -9.91 -12.91 -12.00
C ASP A 174 -10.24 -12.88 -13.52
N ALA A 175 -11.29 -12.14 -13.87
CA ALA A 175 -11.76 -12.01 -15.26
C ALA A 175 -10.76 -11.30 -16.20
N HIS A 176 -9.73 -10.68 -15.66
CA HIS A 176 -8.71 -9.93 -16.41
C HIS A 176 -7.33 -10.59 -16.38
N GLY A 177 -7.15 -11.67 -15.61
CA GLY A 177 -5.86 -12.34 -15.42
C GLY A 177 -4.84 -11.53 -14.60
N MET A 178 -5.30 -10.55 -13.81
CA MET A 178 -4.44 -9.69 -13.01
C MET A 178 -4.01 -10.32 -11.69
N TYR A 179 -4.91 -11.04 -11.04
CA TYR A 179 -4.67 -11.61 -9.72
C TYR A 179 -5.39 -12.93 -9.51
N ILE A 180 -4.95 -13.66 -8.50
CA ILE A 180 -5.62 -14.88 -8.02
C ILE A 180 -6.22 -14.63 -6.64
N VAL A 181 -7.39 -15.22 -6.41
CA VAL A 181 -8.11 -15.19 -5.14
C VAL A 181 -8.15 -16.59 -4.56
N ARG A 182 -7.81 -16.74 -3.28
CA ARG A 182 -7.95 -18.03 -2.58
C ARG A 182 -9.42 -18.35 -2.35
N VAL A 183 -9.85 -19.54 -2.83
CA VAL A 183 -11.22 -20.00 -2.66
C VAL A 183 -11.51 -20.40 -1.21
N GLY A 184 -12.69 -20.03 -0.71
CA GLY A 184 -13.15 -20.40 0.62
C GLY A 184 -12.58 -19.58 1.78
N SER A 185 -11.85 -18.49 1.49
CA SER A 185 -11.49 -17.52 2.50
C SER A 185 -12.33 -16.26 2.36
N THR A 186 -13.03 -15.89 3.40
CA THR A 186 -13.58 -14.55 3.59
C THR A 186 -12.74 -13.83 4.63
N PRO A 187 -11.58 -13.29 4.28
CA PRO A 187 -10.76 -12.59 5.24
C PRO A 187 -11.45 -11.29 5.65
N ASP A 188 -11.51 -11.01 6.93
CA ASP A 188 -12.04 -9.74 7.45
C ASP A 188 -11.24 -8.55 6.89
N ILE A 189 -9.96 -8.78 6.57
CA ILE A 189 -9.09 -7.81 5.95
C ILE A 189 -8.39 -8.46 4.75
N ILE A 190 -8.57 -7.88 3.58
CA ILE A 190 -7.88 -8.29 2.36
C ILE A 190 -6.41 -7.87 2.46
N ARG A 191 -5.50 -8.79 2.21
CA ARG A 191 -4.08 -8.52 2.04
C ARG A 191 -3.68 -8.82 0.61
N GLU A 192 -3.12 -7.81 -0.06
CA GLU A 192 -2.55 -7.94 -1.39
C GLU A 192 -1.08 -8.34 -1.33
N ASP A 193 -0.62 -9.10 -2.31
CA ASP A 193 0.80 -9.33 -2.59
C ASP A 193 1.03 -9.35 -4.11
N SER A 194 2.29 -9.42 -4.56
CA SER A 194 2.62 -9.41 -5.99
C SER A 194 3.91 -10.17 -6.27
N PHE A 195 3.96 -10.76 -7.45
CA PHE A 195 5.06 -11.59 -7.96
C PHE A 195 5.68 -10.94 -9.17
#